data_c2cf20a9c458669ea724273166327b08
#
_entry.id   c2cf20a9c458669ea724273166327b08
#
_cell.length_a   1.000
_cell.length_b   1.000
_cell.length_c   1.000
_cell.angle_alpha   90.00
_cell.angle_beta   90.00
_cell.angle_gamma   90.00
#
_symmetry.space_group_name_H-M   'P 1'
#
loop_
_entity.id
_entity.type
_entity.pdbx_description
1 polymer ?
#
loop_
_entity_poly.entity_id
_entity_poly.type
_entity_poly.pdbx_seq_one_letter_code
_entity_poly.pdbx_strand_id
1 'polypeptide(L)'
;MKIFLYPLLILILFKCGAPISPNYKISTGFKNDKANWGDTLQLRIKNESPEKVLYYLDNTPISFDHVLNNESLGNHILKAVVTEGGKTKKTETNLTLLASKPPLLFTYKIINTFSHDKTAYTQGLEFDDEILYESTGLNGKSSLRTVDYKTGKIIQNKPLDGTYFGEGLTLFKDHVIQLTWKANKGFVYDKKTLTMQKSFPYQDSKEGWGLCNDGKYLYKSDGSNRIWIIDPITYSELGSIQIMTHKSKLKNINELEWVNGKIYANTYQFKKEVSVIIDPQSGAVEGVIDFSGLKEQVDQHPQLNVLNGIAYHKKRNTFFITGKNWSKLFEVIIIPKR
;
A
#
# COMPACT_ATOMS: atom_id res chain seq x y z
N MET A 1 -67.48 -61.88 -35.57
CA MET A 1 -66.69 -61.48 -34.41
C MET A 1 -65.30 -61.13 -34.92
N LYS A 2 -65.05 -59.80 -35.13
CA LYS A 2 -63.79 -59.30 -35.69
C LYS A 2 -62.88 -58.84 -34.46
N ILE A 3 -61.80 -59.55 -34.32
CA ILE A 3 -60.75 -59.21 -33.28
C ILE A 3 -59.84 -58.18 -33.89
N PHE A 4 -59.86 -56.97 -33.31
CA PHE A 4 -58.88 -55.88 -33.61
C PHE A 4 -57.67 -56.05 -32.72
N LEU A 5 -56.51 -56.38 -33.32
CA LEU A 5 -55.20 -56.32 -32.61
C LEU A 5 -54.67 -54.88 -32.70
N TYR A 6 -54.51 -54.19 -31.59
CA TYR A 6 -53.77 -52.90 -31.50
C TYR A 6 -52.26 -53.18 -31.29
N PRO A 7 -51.37 -52.62 -32.13
CA PRO A 7 -49.97 -52.74 -31.86
C PRO A 7 -49.56 -51.76 -30.70
N LEU A 8 -48.96 -52.32 -29.70
CA LEU A 8 -48.37 -51.58 -28.54
C LEU A 8 -47.06 -50.89 -28.99
N LEU A 9 -47.11 -49.58 -29.20
CA LEU A 9 -45.94 -48.79 -29.57
C LEU A 9 -45.12 -48.50 -28.30
N ILE A 10 -43.98 -49.18 -28.09
CA ILE A 10 -43.05 -48.93 -27.00
C ILE A 10 -42.22 -47.74 -27.34
N LEU A 11 -42.51 -46.57 -26.76
CA LEU A 11 -41.68 -45.36 -26.82
C LEU A 11 -40.44 -45.53 -25.93
N ILE A 12 -39.30 -45.87 -26.53
CA ILE A 12 -38.00 -45.84 -25.84
C ILE A 12 -37.57 -44.38 -25.74
N LEU A 13 -37.78 -43.77 -24.56
CA LEU A 13 -37.25 -42.45 -24.20
C LEU A 13 -35.73 -42.57 -23.95
N PHE A 14 -34.93 -42.29 -24.99
CA PHE A 14 -33.53 -41.97 -24.78
C PHE A 14 -33.41 -40.68 -24.00
N LYS A 15 -33.10 -40.80 -22.69
CA LYS A 15 -32.62 -39.66 -21.91
C LYS A 15 -31.24 -39.29 -22.47
N CYS A 16 -31.16 -38.37 -23.43
CA CYS A 16 -29.96 -37.61 -23.70
C CYS A 16 -29.69 -36.72 -22.48
N GLY A 17 -29.00 -37.25 -21.49
CA GLY A 17 -28.35 -36.42 -20.47
C GLY A 17 -27.33 -35.57 -21.19
N ALA A 18 -27.55 -34.23 -21.27
CA ALA A 18 -26.50 -33.34 -21.71
C ALA A 18 -25.26 -33.58 -20.86
N PRO A 19 -24.07 -33.78 -21.44
CA PRO A 19 -22.87 -34.01 -20.66
C PRO A 19 -22.67 -32.79 -19.76
N ILE A 20 -22.67 -33.02 -18.44
CA ILE A 20 -22.32 -32.00 -17.46
C ILE A 20 -20.90 -31.58 -17.83
N SER A 21 -20.76 -30.37 -18.33
CA SER A 21 -19.45 -29.89 -18.75
C SER A 21 -18.57 -29.74 -17.53
N PRO A 22 -17.39 -30.37 -17.44
CA PRO A 22 -16.53 -30.35 -16.27
C PRO A 22 -16.20 -28.91 -15.87
N ASN A 23 -16.37 -28.61 -14.57
CA ASN A 23 -16.01 -27.32 -13.99
C ASN A 23 -14.54 -27.40 -13.55
N TYR A 24 -13.62 -27.11 -14.45
CA TYR A 24 -12.20 -27.18 -14.20
C TYR A 24 -11.77 -26.21 -13.09
N LYS A 25 -10.91 -26.68 -12.19
CA LYS A 25 -10.30 -25.85 -11.12
C LYS A 25 -8.80 -26.02 -11.15
N ILE A 26 -8.07 -24.90 -11.07
CA ILE A 26 -6.62 -24.89 -11.02
C ILE A 26 -6.18 -25.22 -9.57
N SER A 27 -5.14 -26.04 -9.45
CA SER A 27 -4.36 -26.22 -8.24
C SER A 27 -3.01 -25.55 -8.42
N THR A 28 -2.61 -24.69 -7.50
CA THR A 28 -1.30 -24.02 -7.52
C THR A 28 -0.20 -24.80 -6.82
N GLY A 29 -0.58 -25.87 -6.07
CA GLY A 29 0.33 -26.56 -5.14
C GLY A 29 0.44 -25.89 -3.77
N PHE A 30 -0.10 -24.69 -3.59
CA PHE A 30 0.01 -23.92 -2.34
C PHE A 30 -1.31 -23.82 -1.59
N LYS A 31 -1.21 -23.77 -0.25
CA LYS A 31 -2.37 -23.58 0.62
C LYS A 31 -2.97 -22.18 0.40
N ASN A 32 -4.29 -22.13 0.16
CA ASN A 32 -5.04 -20.88 -0.09
C ASN A 32 -4.49 -20.06 -1.26
N ASP A 33 -3.83 -20.70 -2.23
CA ASP A 33 -3.22 -20.05 -3.40
C ASP A 33 -2.29 -18.89 -3.02
N LYS A 34 -1.46 -19.09 -1.96
CA LYS A 34 -0.44 -18.15 -1.50
C LYS A 34 0.93 -18.77 -1.66
N ALA A 35 1.77 -18.13 -2.47
CA ALA A 35 3.17 -18.48 -2.67
C ALA A 35 4.08 -17.35 -2.20
N ASN A 36 5.34 -17.65 -1.92
CA ASN A 36 6.35 -16.65 -1.65
C ASN A 36 7.22 -16.43 -2.90
N TRP A 37 7.76 -15.25 -3.05
CA TRP A 37 8.69 -14.93 -4.13
C TRP A 37 9.90 -15.87 -4.08
N GLY A 38 10.22 -16.53 -5.19
CA GLY A 38 11.19 -17.60 -5.30
C GLY A 38 10.60 -19.01 -5.25
N ASP A 39 9.33 -19.19 -4.90
CA ASP A 39 8.67 -20.49 -4.93
C ASP A 39 8.42 -20.96 -6.39
N THR A 40 8.34 -22.29 -6.57
CA THR A 40 7.99 -22.92 -7.84
C THR A 40 6.53 -23.38 -7.81
N LEU A 41 5.72 -22.89 -8.74
CA LEU A 41 4.35 -23.37 -8.94
C LEU A 41 4.35 -24.86 -9.34
N GLN A 42 3.31 -25.58 -8.96
CA GLN A 42 3.03 -26.94 -9.43
C GLN A 42 1.58 -27.00 -9.92
N LEU A 43 1.39 -26.46 -11.12
CA LEU A 43 0.07 -26.25 -11.70
C LEU A 43 -0.52 -27.56 -12.24
N ARG A 44 -1.78 -27.81 -11.88
CA ARG A 44 -2.56 -28.92 -12.44
C ARG A 44 -4.05 -28.57 -12.40
N ILE A 45 -4.84 -29.28 -13.22
CA ILE A 45 -6.29 -29.25 -13.11
C ILE A 45 -6.70 -30.25 -12.03
N LYS A 46 -7.50 -29.82 -11.05
CA LYS A 46 -7.94 -30.68 -9.93
C LYS A 46 -8.83 -31.79 -10.43
N ASN A 47 -8.52 -33.06 -10.02
CA ASN A 47 -9.30 -34.25 -10.29
C ASN A 47 -9.52 -34.58 -11.77
N GLU A 48 -8.71 -34.00 -12.66
CA GLU A 48 -8.83 -34.16 -14.12
C GLU A 48 -7.44 -34.28 -14.76
N SER A 49 -7.35 -35.03 -15.86
CA SER A 49 -6.13 -35.15 -16.66
C SER A 49 -6.46 -34.85 -18.12
N PRO A 50 -6.76 -33.60 -18.48
CA PRO A 50 -7.16 -33.25 -19.85
C PRO A 50 -6.03 -33.43 -20.86
N GLU A 51 -6.37 -33.56 -22.14
CA GLU A 51 -5.43 -33.77 -23.24
C GLU A 51 -4.34 -32.67 -23.33
N LYS A 52 -4.76 -31.41 -23.12
CA LYS A 52 -3.85 -30.26 -23.19
C LYS A 52 -4.29 -29.14 -22.22
N VAL A 53 -3.30 -28.56 -21.51
CA VAL A 53 -3.50 -27.38 -20.69
C VAL A 53 -2.42 -26.35 -21.00
N LEU A 54 -2.83 -25.08 -21.18
CA LEU A 54 -1.93 -23.93 -21.26
C LEU A 54 -2.20 -23.04 -20.04
N TYR A 55 -1.14 -22.66 -19.33
CA TYR A 55 -1.23 -21.79 -18.16
C TYR A 55 -0.74 -20.38 -18.46
N TYR A 56 -1.34 -19.39 -17.80
CA TYR A 56 -0.99 -17.97 -17.92
C TYR A 56 -1.05 -17.33 -16.54
N LEU A 57 -0.07 -16.47 -16.26
CA LEU A 57 -0.03 -15.58 -15.10
C LEU A 57 -0.16 -14.15 -15.61
N ASP A 58 -1.21 -13.43 -15.21
CA ASP A 58 -1.56 -12.08 -15.70
C ASP A 58 -1.50 -11.96 -17.24
N ASN A 59 -2.02 -12.97 -17.94
CA ASN A 59 -2.00 -13.12 -19.41
C ASN A 59 -0.64 -13.48 -20.03
N THR A 60 0.45 -13.57 -19.28
CA THR A 60 1.74 -14.07 -19.77
C THR A 60 1.76 -15.60 -19.71
N PRO A 61 2.09 -16.31 -20.81
CA PRO A 61 2.21 -17.76 -20.79
C PRO A 61 3.30 -18.22 -19.83
N ILE A 62 3.01 -19.26 -19.04
CA ILE A 62 3.97 -19.86 -18.08
C ILE A 62 3.96 -21.38 -18.19
N SER A 63 5.04 -22.04 -17.72
CA SER A 63 5.09 -23.49 -17.56
C SER A 63 4.28 -23.95 -16.33
N PHE A 64 4.00 -25.24 -16.24
CA PHE A 64 3.28 -25.81 -15.08
C PHE A 64 4.12 -25.77 -13.79
N ASP A 65 5.45 -25.68 -13.91
CA ASP A 65 6.47 -25.61 -12.86
C ASP A 65 7.18 -24.24 -12.83
N HIS A 66 6.46 -23.17 -13.14
CA HIS A 66 7.01 -21.82 -13.21
C HIS A 66 7.57 -21.32 -11.88
N VAL A 67 8.78 -20.75 -11.91
CA VAL A 67 9.43 -20.12 -10.75
C VAL A 67 9.00 -18.67 -10.62
N LEU A 68 8.44 -18.29 -9.48
CA LEU A 68 7.94 -16.95 -9.19
C LEU A 68 9.08 -16.01 -8.76
N ASN A 69 9.89 -15.52 -9.70
CA ASN A 69 11.08 -14.72 -9.42
C ASN A 69 11.21 -13.41 -10.23
N ASN A 70 10.25 -13.13 -11.10
CA ASN A 70 10.19 -11.91 -11.93
C ASN A 70 8.88 -11.12 -11.76
N GLU A 71 7.94 -11.65 -11.00
CA GLU A 71 6.63 -11.05 -10.77
C GLU A 71 6.69 -10.03 -9.63
N SER A 72 5.85 -9.00 -9.70
CA SER A 72 5.62 -8.09 -8.58
C SER A 72 4.92 -8.82 -7.43
N LEU A 73 5.14 -8.40 -6.20
CA LEU A 73 4.38 -8.92 -5.06
C LEU A 73 2.90 -8.49 -5.13
N GLY A 74 2.01 -9.31 -4.62
CA GLY A 74 0.59 -9.00 -4.57
C GLY A 74 -0.33 -10.04 -5.17
N ASN A 75 -1.49 -9.59 -5.65
CA ASN A 75 -2.49 -10.46 -6.24
C ASN A 75 -2.27 -10.55 -7.76
N HIS A 76 -2.30 -11.78 -8.26
CA HIS A 76 -2.19 -12.15 -9.67
C HIS A 76 -3.37 -13.00 -10.08
N ILE A 77 -3.69 -13.02 -11.36
CA ILE A 77 -4.70 -13.91 -11.97
C ILE A 77 -3.97 -15.05 -12.67
N LEU A 78 -4.18 -16.26 -12.16
CA LEU A 78 -3.72 -17.48 -12.79
C LEU A 78 -4.84 -18.07 -13.63
N LYS A 79 -4.59 -18.29 -14.93
CA LYS A 79 -5.57 -18.78 -15.89
C LYS A 79 -5.08 -20.08 -16.53
N ALA A 80 -5.98 -21.03 -16.70
CA ALA A 80 -5.76 -22.23 -17.50
C ALA A 80 -6.72 -22.28 -18.69
N VAL A 81 -6.17 -22.63 -19.85
CA VAL A 81 -6.91 -22.93 -21.07
C VAL A 81 -6.81 -24.44 -21.31
N VAL A 82 -7.92 -25.13 -21.07
CA VAL A 82 -8.03 -26.61 -21.12
C VAL A 82 -8.64 -27.02 -22.42
N THR A 83 -8.00 -27.94 -23.15
CA THR A 83 -8.53 -28.54 -24.39
C THR A 83 -8.79 -30.01 -24.17
N GLU A 84 -9.98 -30.48 -24.52
CA GLU A 84 -10.42 -31.87 -24.43
C GLU A 84 -11.49 -32.14 -25.48
N GLY A 85 -11.35 -33.25 -26.23
CA GLY A 85 -12.27 -33.64 -27.32
C GLY A 85 -12.46 -32.54 -28.37
N GLY A 86 -11.41 -31.79 -28.72
CA GLY A 86 -11.44 -30.67 -29.65
C GLY A 86 -12.13 -29.38 -29.12
N LYS A 87 -12.61 -29.37 -27.90
CA LYS A 87 -13.25 -28.19 -27.27
C LYS A 87 -12.30 -27.50 -26.27
N THR A 88 -12.37 -26.20 -26.21
CA THR A 88 -11.53 -25.39 -25.31
C THR A 88 -12.39 -24.71 -24.25
N LYS A 89 -11.94 -24.76 -22.97
CA LYS A 89 -12.53 -24.06 -21.84
C LYS A 89 -11.47 -23.27 -21.09
N LYS A 90 -11.89 -22.17 -20.46
CA LYS A 90 -11.03 -21.31 -19.63
C LYS A 90 -11.48 -21.41 -18.17
N THR A 91 -10.53 -21.43 -17.25
CA THR A 91 -10.76 -21.30 -15.81
C THR A 91 -9.69 -20.39 -15.20
N GLU A 92 -10.05 -19.70 -14.13
CA GLU A 92 -9.16 -18.73 -13.47
C GLU A 92 -9.19 -18.94 -11.96
N THR A 93 -8.09 -18.61 -11.30
CA THR A 93 -7.98 -18.50 -9.84
C THR A 93 -7.05 -17.34 -9.49
N ASN A 94 -7.19 -16.81 -8.27
CA ASN A 94 -6.27 -15.79 -7.77
C ASN A 94 -5.05 -16.48 -7.14
N LEU A 95 -3.86 -15.95 -7.42
CA LEU A 95 -2.62 -16.27 -6.73
C LEU A 95 -2.17 -15.04 -5.95
N THR A 96 -1.82 -15.20 -4.68
CA THR A 96 -1.21 -14.12 -3.90
C THR A 96 0.27 -14.39 -3.73
N LEU A 97 1.11 -13.51 -4.28
CA LEU A 97 2.56 -13.57 -4.16
C LEU A 97 3.03 -12.72 -2.98
N LEU A 98 3.68 -13.35 -2.01
CA LEU A 98 4.19 -12.77 -0.78
C LEU A 98 5.70 -12.54 -0.87
N ALA A 99 6.26 -11.69 0.01
CA ALA A 99 7.70 -11.51 0.12
C ALA A 99 8.39 -12.84 0.52
N SER A 100 9.62 -13.04 0.05
CA SER A 100 10.38 -14.29 0.28
C SER A 100 10.82 -14.46 1.73
N LYS A 101 11.12 -13.37 2.45
CA LYS A 101 11.72 -13.39 3.79
C LYS A 101 10.91 -12.60 4.80
N PRO A 102 10.95 -12.97 6.09
CA PRO A 102 10.42 -12.12 7.15
C PRO A 102 11.20 -10.81 7.23
N PRO A 103 10.53 -9.69 7.59
CA PRO A 103 11.21 -8.41 7.76
C PRO A 103 12.18 -8.46 8.94
N LEU A 104 13.26 -7.70 8.83
CA LEU A 104 14.18 -7.45 9.93
C LEU A 104 13.48 -6.59 11.01
N LEU A 105 13.85 -6.80 12.26
CA LEU A 105 13.29 -6.04 13.37
C LEU A 105 14.28 -4.94 13.80
N PHE A 106 13.73 -3.73 13.95
CA PHE A 106 14.46 -2.56 14.40
C PHE A 106 13.78 -1.93 15.62
N THR A 107 14.54 -1.15 16.35
CA THR A 107 14.11 -0.26 17.42
C THR A 107 14.83 1.07 17.23
N TYR A 108 14.75 1.96 18.22
CA TYR A 108 15.30 3.29 18.14
C TYR A 108 16.16 3.64 19.37
N LYS A 109 17.00 4.66 19.20
CA LYS A 109 17.66 5.37 20.29
C LYS A 109 17.37 6.85 20.12
N ILE A 110 16.82 7.50 21.15
CA ILE A 110 16.59 8.95 21.18
C ILE A 110 17.92 9.66 21.27
N ILE A 111 18.14 10.64 20.39
CA ILE A 111 19.28 11.55 20.37
C ILE A 111 18.91 12.88 21.00
N ASN A 112 17.78 13.45 20.59
CA ASN A 112 17.23 14.69 21.12
C ASN A 112 15.71 14.61 21.21
N THR A 113 15.15 15.51 22.01
CA THR A 113 13.71 15.71 22.13
C THR A 113 13.42 17.19 22.03
N PHE A 114 12.51 17.58 21.15
CA PHE A 114 12.11 18.95 20.90
C PHE A 114 10.64 19.16 21.24
N SER A 115 10.25 20.42 21.47
CA SER A 115 8.83 20.78 21.62
C SER A 115 8.10 20.60 20.28
N HIS A 116 6.85 20.15 20.36
CA HIS A 116 5.95 20.05 19.21
C HIS A 116 4.57 20.56 19.59
N ASP A 117 3.85 21.13 18.63
CA ASP A 117 2.51 21.67 18.86
C ASP A 117 1.49 20.54 19.09
N LYS A 118 1.09 20.34 20.36
CA LYS A 118 0.11 19.31 20.74
C LYS A 118 -1.29 19.49 20.13
N THR A 119 -1.55 20.61 19.46
CA THR A 119 -2.78 20.80 18.69
C THR A 119 -2.65 20.33 17.25
N ALA A 120 -1.43 19.97 16.82
CA ALA A 120 -1.16 19.44 15.50
C ALA A 120 -1.67 18.01 15.33
N TYR A 121 -2.65 17.82 14.51
CA TYR A 121 -3.05 16.48 14.06
C TYR A 121 -2.16 16.11 12.86
N THR A 122 -0.89 15.78 13.15
CA THR A 122 0.17 15.59 12.12
C THR A 122 -0.18 14.50 11.12
N GLN A 123 -0.06 14.83 9.84
CA GLN A 123 -0.36 13.94 8.73
C GLN A 123 0.80 13.79 7.73
N GLY A 124 1.75 14.70 7.74
CA GLY A 124 2.95 14.62 6.93
C GLY A 124 4.05 15.51 7.47
N LEU A 125 5.29 15.06 7.36
CA LEU A 125 6.50 15.77 7.75
C LEU A 125 7.58 15.61 6.68
N GLU A 126 8.33 16.65 6.35
CA GLU A 126 9.54 16.56 5.52
C GLU A 126 10.47 17.73 5.80
N PHE A 127 11.79 17.49 5.80
CA PHE A 127 12.80 18.53 5.95
C PHE A 127 13.25 19.15 4.62
N ASP A 128 13.35 20.49 4.59
CA ASP A 128 14.19 21.23 3.64
C ASP A 128 15.33 21.88 4.43
N ASP A 129 16.49 21.27 4.42
CA ASP A 129 17.63 21.62 5.29
C ASP A 129 17.22 21.68 6.78
N GLU A 130 17.19 22.88 7.40
CA GLU A 130 16.87 23.11 8.80
C GLU A 130 15.39 23.50 9.03
N ILE A 131 14.57 23.54 7.99
CA ILE A 131 13.14 23.87 8.09
C ILE A 131 12.32 22.60 7.99
N LEU A 132 11.46 22.38 8.97
CA LEU A 132 10.50 21.29 8.97
C LEU A 132 9.18 21.76 8.34
N TYR A 133 8.75 21.11 7.28
CA TYR A 133 7.41 21.26 6.72
C TYR A 133 6.47 20.26 7.37
N GLU A 134 5.30 20.73 7.75
CA GLU A 134 4.30 19.91 8.41
C GLU A 134 2.91 20.12 7.80
N SER A 135 2.24 19.04 7.47
CA SER A 135 0.83 19.02 7.11
C SER A 135 0.00 18.48 8.27
N THR A 136 -1.09 19.17 8.61
CA THR A 136 -2.00 18.76 9.68
C THR A 136 -3.40 18.48 9.17
N GLY A 137 -4.10 17.54 9.81
CA GLY A 137 -5.48 17.16 9.51
C GLY A 137 -6.51 17.84 10.39
N LEU A 138 -7.75 17.37 10.30
CA LEU A 138 -9.01 17.79 10.89
C LEU A 138 -9.71 18.92 10.11
N ASN A 139 -10.95 18.69 9.70
CA ASN A 139 -11.78 19.70 9.04
C ASN A 139 -11.89 20.98 9.88
N GLY A 140 -11.68 22.13 9.26
CA GLY A 140 -11.65 23.43 9.91
C GLY A 140 -10.40 23.75 10.74
N LYS A 141 -9.42 22.78 10.84
CA LYS A 141 -8.17 22.95 11.57
C LYS A 141 -6.94 22.55 10.76
N SER A 142 -7.13 21.96 9.60
CA SER A 142 -6.05 21.52 8.71
C SER A 142 -5.19 22.70 8.24
N SER A 143 -3.88 22.48 8.18
CA SER A 143 -2.94 23.48 7.69
C SER A 143 -1.72 22.85 7.03
N LEU A 144 -1.06 23.63 6.16
CA LEU A 144 0.30 23.44 5.72
C LEU A 144 1.17 24.49 6.41
N ARG A 145 2.29 24.08 7.02
CA ARG A 145 3.12 25.01 7.79
C ARG A 145 4.60 24.68 7.74
N THR A 146 5.43 25.68 7.99
CA THR A 146 6.86 25.53 8.26
C THR A 146 7.13 25.75 9.74
N VAL A 147 8.03 24.96 10.30
CA VAL A 147 8.31 24.91 11.74
C VAL A 147 9.81 24.96 11.97
N ASP A 148 10.24 25.81 12.91
CA ASP A 148 11.56 25.67 13.52
C ASP A 148 11.52 24.46 14.46
N TYR A 149 12.06 23.34 14.03
CA TYR A 149 11.98 22.07 14.77
C TYR A 149 12.69 22.13 16.14
N LYS A 150 13.69 23.03 16.32
CA LYS A 150 14.43 23.17 17.58
C LYS A 150 13.59 23.79 18.68
N THR A 151 12.73 24.73 18.32
CA THR A 151 11.88 25.46 19.27
C THR A 151 10.42 25.03 19.23
N GLY A 152 9.99 24.32 18.20
CA GLY A 152 8.58 24.01 17.92
C GLY A 152 7.78 25.20 17.40
N LYS A 153 8.43 26.36 17.13
CA LYS A 153 7.76 27.58 16.68
C LYS A 153 7.32 27.46 15.23
N ILE A 154 6.05 27.74 14.98
CA ILE A 154 5.52 27.86 13.62
C ILE A 154 6.06 29.14 12.99
N ILE A 155 6.76 29.02 11.85
CA ILE A 155 7.34 30.14 11.08
C ILE A 155 6.31 30.68 10.11
N GLN A 156 5.68 29.79 9.35
CA GLN A 156 4.58 30.12 8.44
C GLN A 156 3.43 29.15 8.67
N ASN A 157 2.20 29.62 8.48
CA ASN A 157 1.00 28.80 8.59
C ASN A 157 0.01 29.15 7.47
N LYS A 158 -0.35 28.16 6.68
CA LYS A 158 -1.37 28.26 5.64
C LYS A 158 -2.53 27.35 6.00
N PRO A 159 -3.62 27.89 6.57
CA PRO A 159 -4.84 27.11 6.81
C PRO A 159 -5.43 26.60 5.49
N LEU A 160 -5.95 25.37 5.49
CA LEU A 160 -6.79 24.86 4.42
C LEU A 160 -8.21 25.37 4.61
N ASP A 161 -8.98 25.42 3.50
CA ASP A 161 -10.42 25.62 3.60
C ASP A 161 -11.04 24.55 4.52
N GLY A 162 -12.03 24.96 5.32
CA GLY A 162 -12.62 24.13 6.36
C GLY A 162 -13.28 22.83 5.89
N THR A 163 -13.55 22.72 4.59
CA THR A 163 -14.10 21.52 3.94
C THR A 163 -13.05 20.42 3.73
N TYR A 164 -11.75 20.76 3.75
CA TYR A 164 -10.68 19.80 3.52
C TYR A 164 -10.08 19.26 4.82
N PHE A 165 -9.79 17.99 4.78
CA PHE A 165 -8.95 17.33 5.76
C PHE A 165 -7.56 17.16 5.12
N GLY A 166 -6.55 17.92 5.60
CA GLY A 166 -5.18 17.84 5.11
C GLY A 166 -4.54 16.50 5.48
N GLU A 167 -3.71 15.99 4.58
CA GLU A 167 -3.03 14.69 4.70
C GLU A 167 -1.54 14.84 4.40
N GLY A 168 -0.86 13.79 3.97
CA GLY A 168 0.56 13.75 3.69
C GLY A 168 1.06 14.88 2.78
N LEU A 169 2.30 15.26 2.95
CA LEU A 169 2.98 16.24 2.11
C LEU A 169 4.29 15.67 1.56
N THR A 170 4.80 16.28 0.49
CA THR A 170 6.19 16.11 0.06
C THR A 170 6.72 17.36 -0.64
N LEU A 171 8.02 17.54 -0.58
CA LEU A 171 8.74 18.63 -1.23
C LEU A 171 9.30 18.16 -2.58
N PHE A 172 8.84 18.75 -3.66
CA PHE A 172 9.34 18.42 -5.00
C PHE A 172 9.79 19.68 -5.74
N LYS A 173 11.10 19.85 -5.91
CA LYS A 173 11.73 21.07 -6.46
C LYS A 173 11.31 22.31 -5.65
N ASP A 174 10.69 23.28 -6.31
CA ASP A 174 10.23 24.53 -5.70
C ASP A 174 8.77 24.46 -5.19
N HIS A 175 8.24 23.27 -5.05
CA HIS A 175 6.84 23.05 -4.65
C HIS A 175 6.73 22.23 -3.36
N VAL A 176 5.65 22.49 -2.60
CA VAL A 176 5.11 21.60 -1.60
C VAL A 176 3.83 20.99 -2.18
N ILE A 177 3.73 19.68 -2.14
CA ILE A 177 2.53 18.95 -2.56
C ILE A 177 1.86 18.42 -1.31
N GLN A 178 0.58 18.75 -1.11
CA GLN A 178 -0.21 18.31 0.05
C GLN A 178 -1.44 17.55 -0.43
N LEU A 179 -1.71 16.41 0.19
CA LEU A 179 -2.88 15.60 -0.08
C LEU A 179 -4.09 16.02 0.79
N THR A 180 -5.25 15.55 0.41
CA THR A 180 -6.47 15.57 1.23
C THR A 180 -7.02 14.16 1.40
N TRP A 181 -7.71 13.89 2.51
CA TRP A 181 -8.25 12.56 2.81
C TRP A 181 -9.28 12.10 1.75
N LYS A 182 -10.52 12.55 1.85
CA LYS A 182 -11.66 12.07 1.03
C LYS A 182 -12.14 13.05 -0.03
N ALA A 183 -11.50 14.21 -0.13
CA ALA A 183 -11.90 15.21 -1.12
C ALA A 183 -11.44 14.86 -2.54
N ASN A 184 -10.75 13.74 -2.72
CA ASN A 184 -10.21 13.27 -4.00
C ASN A 184 -9.33 14.33 -4.70
N LYS A 185 -8.53 15.07 -3.93
CA LYS A 185 -7.79 16.24 -4.42
C LYS A 185 -6.46 16.41 -3.68
N GLY A 186 -5.43 16.79 -4.43
CA GLY A 186 -4.17 17.31 -3.91
C GLY A 186 -3.96 18.77 -4.28
N PHE A 187 -3.13 19.47 -3.50
CA PHE A 187 -2.76 20.87 -3.70
C PHE A 187 -1.26 21.00 -3.93
N VAL A 188 -0.88 21.98 -4.74
CA VAL A 188 0.49 22.35 -5.03
C VAL A 188 0.71 23.78 -4.60
N TYR A 189 1.70 24.00 -3.76
CA TYR A 189 2.07 25.32 -3.23
C TYR A 189 3.49 25.69 -3.67
N ASP A 190 3.74 26.99 -3.79
CA ASP A 190 5.10 27.52 -3.81
C ASP A 190 5.79 27.23 -2.47
N LYS A 191 6.98 26.63 -2.53
CA LYS A 191 7.70 26.17 -1.32
C LYS A 191 8.08 27.31 -0.38
N LYS A 192 8.42 28.49 -0.88
CA LYS A 192 8.88 29.61 -0.05
C LYS A 192 7.74 30.38 0.60
N THR A 193 6.65 30.59 -0.15
CA THR A 193 5.56 31.48 0.27
C THR A 193 4.33 30.73 0.80
N LEU A 194 4.26 29.42 0.60
CA LEU A 194 3.09 28.56 0.82
C LEU A 194 1.84 29.08 0.09
N THR A 195 2.03 29.79 -1.02
CA THR A 195 0.92 30.24 -1.87
C THR A 195 0.47 29.09 -2.75
N MET A 196 -0.83 28.75 -2.70
CA MET A 196 -1.41 27.71 -3.55
C MET A 196 -1.34 28.13 -5.01
N GLN A 197 -0.76 27.28 -5.84
CA GLN A 197 -0.61 27.51 -7.28
C GLN A 197 -1.64 26.76 -8.10
N LYS A 198 -1.92 25.51 -7.74
CA LYS A 198 -2.89 24.66 -8.44
C LYS A 198 -3.38 23.51 -7.57
N SER A 199 -4.39 22.81 -8.04
CA SER A 199 -4.86 21.54 -7.47
C SER A 199 -4.94 20.47 -8.56
N PHE A 200 -4.96 19.19 -8.15
CA PHE A 200 -5.10 18.05 -9.04
C PHE A 200 -6.04 17.01 -8.42
N PRO A 201 -6.83 16.30 -9.24
CA PRO A 201 -7.67 15.20 -8.75
C PRO A 201 -6.85 13.93 -8.61
N TYR A 202 -7.27 13.00 -7.74
CA TYR A 202 -6.85 11.61 -7.78
C TYR A 202 -7.62 10.89 -8.91
N GLN A 203 -7.13 9.73 -9.35
CA GLN A 203 -7.75 8.97 -10.44
C GLN A 203 -8.32 7.64 -9.93
N ASP A 204 -7.49 6.60 -9.83
CA ASP A 204 -7.89 5.28 -9.38
C ASP A 204 -7.95 5.19 -7.85
N SER A 205 -7.01 5.81 -7.16
CA SER A 205 -7.02 5.94 -5.70
C SER A 205 -8.15 6.86 -5.24
N LYS A 206 -8.76 6.58 -4.07
CA LYS A 206 -9.93 7.34 -3.58
C LYS A 206 -9.63 8.23 -2.40
N GLU A 207 -8.54 7.97 -1.72
CA GLU A 207 -8.10 8.73 -0.55
C GLU A 207 -6.61 9.11 -0.70
N GLY A 208 -6.20 10.20 -0.08
CA GLY A 208 -4.80 10.54 0.12
C GLY A 208 -4.46 10.38 1.59
N TRP A 209 -3.35 9.69 1.90
CA TRP A 209 -2.85 9.54 3.26
C TRP A 209 -1.42 10.08 3.36
N GLY A 210 -0.39 9.26 3.18
CA GLY A 210 0.99 9.71 3.17
C GLY A 210 1.51 10.02 1.77
N LEU A 211 2.59 10.80 1.69
CA LEU A 211 3.23 11.18 0.44
C LEU A 211 4.74 11.35 0.64
N CYS A 212 5.55 10.76 -0.23
CA CYS A 212 6.98 11.03 -0.36
C CYS A 212 7.41 11.04 -1.81
N ASN A 213 8.69 11.33 -2.10
CA ASN A 213 9.22 11.29 -3.46
C ASN A 213 10.67 10.79 -3.50
N ASP A 214 11.09 10.23 -4.65
CA ASP A 214 12.46 9.78 -4.92
C ASP A 214 13.26 10.77 -5.79
N GLY A 215 12.72 11.96 -6.03
CA GLY A 215 13.23 12.96 -6.96
C GLY A 215 12.79 12.76 -8.42
N LYS A 216 12.16 11.63 -8.75
CA LYS A 216 11.64 11.30 -10.07
C LYS A 216 10.13 11.07 -10.07
N TYR A 217 9.61 10.37 -9.08
CA TYR A 217 8.20 10.04 -8.89
C TYR A 217 7.73 10.43 -7.50
N LEU A 218 6.42 10.64 -7.35
CA LEU A 218 5.77 10.73 -6.05
C LEU A 218 5.17 9.36 -5.68
N TYR A 219 5.18 9.06 -4.41
CA TYR A 219 4.63 7.83 -3.82
C TYR A 219 3.55 8.20 -2.82
N LYS A 220 2.31 7.77 -3.08
CA LYS A 220 1.13 8.11 -2.27
C LYS A 220 0.51 6.86 -1.65
N SER A 221 0.32 6.85 -0.34
CA SER A 221 -0.52 5.87 0.33
C SER A 221 -2.00 6.30 0.35
N ASP A 222 -2.91 5.34 0.56
CA ASP A 222 -4.36 5.54 0.60
C ASP A 222 -5.04 4.72 1.71
N GLY A 223 -4.25 4.25 2.70
CA GLY A 223 -4.72 3.40 3.80
C GLY A 223 -4.97 1.93 3.41
N SER A 224 -4.91 1.58 2.14
CA SER A 224 -4.96 0.20 1.68
C SER A 224 -3.58 -0.50 1.84
N ASN A 225 -3.37 -1.58 1.11
CA ASN A 225 -2.04 -2.19 0.96
C ASN A 225 -1.34 -1.72 -0.33
N ARG A 226 -1.71 -0.56 -0.88
CA ARG A 226 -1.10 0.00 -2.09
C ARG A 226 -0.36 1.29 -1.78
N ILE A 227 0.73 1.49 -2.51
CA ILE A 227 1.39 2.78 -2.68
C ILE A 227 1.29 3.11 -4.16
N TRP A 228 0.69 4.24 -4.48
CA TRP A 228 0.47 4.75 -5.84
C TRP A 228 1.70 5.51 -6.31
N ILE A 229 2.12 5.26 -7.54
CA ILE A 229 3.21 5.98 -8.22
C ILE A 229 2.58 7.07 -9.04
N ILE A 230 3.01 8.30 -8.83
CA ILE A 230 2.42 9.51 -9.43
C ILE A 230 3.50 10.27 -10.21
N ASP A 231 3.18 10.69 -11.41
CA ASP A 231 4.00 11.62 -12.18
C ASP A 231 4.02 13.01 -11.52
N PRO A 232 5.17 13.57 -11.15
CA PRO A 232 5.23 14.82 -10.37
C PRO A 232 4.93 16.09 -11.20
N ILE A 233 4.78 15.98 -12.51
CA ILE A 233 4.48 17.12 -13.41
C ILE A 233 3.00 17.15 -13.75
N THR A 234 2.45 16.01 -14.19
CA THR A 234 1.03 15.86 -14.58
C THR A 234 0.14 15.49 -13.42
N TYR A 235 0.70 14.95 -12.32
CA TYR A 235 -0.01 14.37 -11.16
C TYR A 235 -0.90 13.18 -11.52
N SER A 236 -0.62 12.53 -12.67
CA SER A 236 -1.31 11.32 -13.09
C SER A 236 -0.79 10.10 -12.31
N GLU A 237 -1.69 9.23 -11.91
CA GLU A 237 -1.36 7.94 -11.31
C GLU A 237 -0.84 6.99 -12.42
N LEU A 238 0.43 6.58 -12.34
CA LEU A 238 1.10 5.72 -13.34
C LEU A 238 0.92 4.23 -13.04
N GLY A 239 0.52 3.89 -11.82
CA GLY A 239 0.37 2.53 -11.33
C GLY A 239 0.45 2.45 -9.81
N SER A 240 0.55 1.25 -9.28
CA SER A 240 0.67 1.06 -7.83
C SER A 240 1.49 -0.18 -7.48
N ILE A 241 2.12 -0.14 -6.32
CA ILE A 241 2.87 -1.24 -5.71
C ILE A 241 1.99 -1.86 -4.62
N GLN A 242 1.87 -3.18 -4.57
CA GLN A 242 1.18 -3.87 -3.49
C GLN A 242 2.17 -4.24 -2.38
N ILE A 243 1.91 -3.82 -1.16
CA ILE A 243 2.83 -3.98 -0.04
C ILE A 243 2.55 -5.29 0.70
N MET A 244 3.55 -6.16 0.71
CA MET A 244 3.45 -7.53 1.19
C MET A 244 4.54 -7.86 2.21
N THR A 245 4.17 -8.56 3.26
CA THR A 245 5.09 -9.30 4.13
C THR A 245 5.25 -10.73 3.61
N HIS A 246 6.09 -11.53 4.26
CA HIS A 246 6.23 -12.97 3.96
C HIS A 246 4.98 -13.81 4.36
N LYS A 247 3.97 -13.22 5.01
CA LYS A 247 2.76 -13.92 5.47
C LYS A 247 1.46 -13.32 4.93
N SER A 248 1.44 -12.02 4.66
CA SER A 248 0.20 -11.31 4.34
C SER A 248 0.46 -9.97 3.68
N LYS A 249 -0.58 -9.40 3.06
CA LYS A 249 -0.60 -7.99 2.67
C LYS A 249 -0.60 -7.08 3.90
N LEU A 250 0.15 -5.98 3.84
CA LEU A 250 0.17 -4.94 4.86
C LEU A 250 -0.81 -3.83 4.47
N LYS A 251 -1.75 -3.54 5.36
CA LYS A 251 -2.73 -2.44 5.20
C LYS A 251 -2.45 -1.30 6.18
N ASN A 252 -3.23 -0.24 6.07
CA ASN A 252 -3.16 0.95 6.91
C ASN A 252 -1.81 1.66 6.82
N ILE A 253 -1.20 1.63 5.64
CA ILE A 253 0.01 2.39 5.35
C ILE A 253 -0.40 3.86 5.32
N ASN A 254 0.29 4.68 6.14
CA ASN A 254 -0.05 6.08 6.35
C ASN A 254 1.09 6.98 5.86
N GLU A 255 1.61 7.83 6.69
CA GLU A 255 2.63 8.81 6.36
C GLU A 255 3.92 8.13 5.88
N LEU A 256 4.58 8.73 4.88
CA LEU A 256 5.67 8.17 4.11
C LEU A 256 6.88 9.10 4.08
N GLU A 257 8.08 8.51 4.14
CA GLU A 257 9.35 9.21 3.96
C GLU A 257 10.29 8.40 3.06
N TRP A 258 10.96 9.06 2.12
CA TRP A 258 11.93 8.43 1.22
C TRP A 258 13.35 8.58 1.75
N VAL A 259 14.02 7.46 2.05
CA VAL A 259 15.40 7.47 2.53
C VAL A 259 16.23 6.40 1.84
N ASN A 260 17.27 6.81 1.14
CA ASN A 260 18.29 5.92 0.55
C ASN A 260 17.70 4.76 -0.28
N GLY A 261 16.72 5.05 -1.14
CA GLY A 261 16.12 4.04 -2.01
C GLY A 261 15.04 3.18 -1.37
N LYS A 262 14.60 3.50 -0.15
CA LYS A 262 13.52 2.81 0.57
C LYS A 262 12.43 3.79 1.01
N ILE A 263 11.22 3.28 1.14
CA ILE A 263 10.11 4.02 1.73
C ILE A 263 9.98 3.59 3.20
N TYR A 264 10.09 4.57 4.10
CA TYR A 264 9.75 4.42 5.51
C TYR A 264 8.30 4.86 5.68
N ALA A 265 7.47 4.02 6.29
CA ALA A 265 6.03 4.28 6.37
C ALA A 265 5.51 4.09 7.79
N ASN A 266 4.78 5.06 8.31
CA ASN A 266 3.98 4.86 9.50
C ASN A 266 2.80 3.92 9.18
N THR A 267 2.38 3.13 10.16
CA THR A 267 1.17 2.32 10.05
C THR A 267 0.09 2.85 11.01
N TYR A 268 -1.13 3.06 10.50
CA TYR A 268 -2.24 3.53 11.32
C TYR A 268 -2.73 2.43 12.26
N GLN A 269 -2.24 2.44 13.50
CA GLN A 269 -2.54 1.45 14.54
C GLN A 269 -2.70 2.13 15.90
N PHE A 270 -3.74 1.78 16.66
CA PHE A 270 -4.01 2.38 17.97
C PHE A 270 -3.21 1.75 19.13
N LYS A 271 -2.76 0.51 18.96
CA LYS A 271 -2.13 -0.27 20.05
C LYS A 271 -0.62 -0.46 19.88
N LYS A 272 -0.05 0.03 18.80
CA LYS A 272 1.37 -0.15 18.47
C LYS A 272 1.90 1.06 17.73
N GLU A 273 3.03 1.56 18.17
CA GLU A 273 3.80 2.60 17.48
C GLU A 273 4.78 1.90 16.53
N VAL A 274 4.35 1.60 15.30
CA VAL A 274 5.15 0.81 14.35
C VAL A 274 5.25 1.53 13.01
N SER A 275 6.47 1.63 12.50
CA SER A 275 6.76 1.97 11.12
C SER A 275 7.40 0.79 10.39
N VAL A 276 7.38 0.81 9.07
CA VAL A 276 7.94 -0.25 8.23
C VAL A 276 8.90 0.33 7.20
N ILE A 277 9.85 -0.49 6.77
CA ILE A 277 10.78 -0.20 5.68
C ILE A 277 10.33 -1.04 4.48
N ILE A 278 10.04 -0.37 3.37
CA ILE A 278 9.46 -0.97 2.17
C ILE A 278 10.43 -0.82 1.02
N ASP A 279 10.65 -1.89 0.29
CA ASP A 279 11.32 -1.84 -1.02
C ASP A 279 10.33 -1.35 -2.10
N PRO A 280 10.57 -0.19 -2.72
CA PRO A 280 9.64 0.38 -3.69
C PRO A 280 9.59 -0.36 -5.01
N GLN A 281 10.56 -1.21 -5.32
CA GLN A 281 10.59 -1.99 -6.56
C GLN A 281 9.69 -3.21 -6.48
N SER A 282 9.77 -3.95 -5.37
CA SER A 282 9.00 -5.19 -5.19
C SER A 282 7.72 -5.02 -4.37
N GLY A 283 7.67 -4.03 -3.48
CA GLY A 283 6.61 -3.89 -2.47
C GLY A 283 6.87 -4.74 -1.21
N ALA A 284 8.05 -5.35 -1.08
CA ALA A 284 8.39 -6.14 0.10
C ALA A 284 8.58 -5.27 1.34
N VAL A 285 7.98 -5.69 2.45
CA VAL A 285 8.32 -5.16 3.77
C VAL A 285 9.62 -5.81 4.23
N GLU A 286 10.71 -5.05 4.18
CA GLU A 286 12.05 -5.51 4.55
C GLU A 286 12.38 -5.29 6.03
N GLY A 287 11.75 -4.29 6.66
CA GLY A 287 11.98 -3.95 8.05
C GLY A 287 10.71 -3.56 8.80
N VAL A 288 10.71 -3.78 10.11
CA VAL A 288 9.69 -3.30 11.04
C VAL A 288 10.43 -2.56 12.16
N ILE A 289 10.04 -1.31 12.40
CA ILE A 289 10.61 -0.44 13.41
C ILE A 289 9.59 -0.30 14.55
N ASP A 290 9.99 -0.72 15.74
CA ASP A 290 9.19 -0.62 16.95
C ASP A 290 9.53 0.67 17.70
N PHE A 291 8.58 1.63 17.69
CA PHE A 291 8.67 2.92 18.38
C PHE A 291 7.92 2.94 19.72
N SER A 292 7.52 1.78 20.23
CA SER A 292 6.84 1.67 21.53
C SER A 292 7.63 2.38 22.62
N GLY A 293 6.94 3.13 23.47
CA GLY A 293 7.53 3.94 24.54
C GLY A 293 7.72 5.42 24.19
N LEU A 294 7.54 5.85 22.94
CA LEU A 294 7.56 7.29 22.61
C LEU A 294 6.28 8.00 23.04
N LYS A 295 5.12 7.37 22.85
CA LYS A 295 3.81 7.94 23.18
C LYS A 295 3.64 8.20 24.68
N GLU A 296 4.25 7.38 25.50
CA GLU A 296 4.25 7.54 26.96
C GLU A 296 5.09 8.72 27.45
N GLN A 297 6.00 9.23 26.61
CA GLN A 297 6.89 10.34 26.92
C GLN A 297 6.32 11.72 26.56
N VAL A 298 5.17 11.78 25.89
CA VAL A 298 4.48 13.04 25.55
C VAL A 298 3.41 13.39 26.58
N ASP A 299 2.91 14.65 26.54
CA ASP A 299 1.81 15.06 27.41
C ASP A 299 0.59 14.17 27.18
N GLN A 300 0.05 13.61 28.26
CA GLN A 300 -1.15 12.78 28.20
C GLN A 300 -2.40 13.68 28.27
N HIS A 301 -3.26 13.61 27.27
CA HIS A 301 -4.49 14.38 27.18
C HIS A 301 -5.55 13.67 26.31
N PRO A 302 -6.86 14.04 26.40
CA PRO A 302 -7.94 13.31 25.75
C PRO A 302 -7.86 13.23 24.22
N GLN A 303 -7.16 14.17 23.56
CA GLN A 303 -7.00 14.20 22.10
C GLN A 303 -5.74 13.47 21.61
N LEU A 304 -4.87 12.99 22.54
CA LEU A 304 -3.65 12.26 22.19
C LEU A 304 -3.97 11.04 21.30
N ASN A 305 -3.34 10.95 20.14
CA ASN A 305 -3.67 9.95 19.15
C ASN A 305 -2.44 9.13 18.75
N VAL A 306 -2.47 8.46 17.60
CA VAL A 306 -1.46 7.51 17.16
C VAL A 306 -0.17 8.18 16.71
N LEU A 307 0.90 7.38 16.67
CA LEU A 307 2.14 7.69 15.94
C LEU A 307 1.78 8.07 14.49
N ASN A 308 2.22 9.24 14.04
CA ASN A 308 2.17 9.66 12.65
C ASN A 308 3.05 10.88 12.43
N GLY A 309 3.95 10.77 11.48
CA GLY A 309 4.99 11.75 11.19
C GLY A 309 6.37 11.13 11.32
N ILE A 310 7.03 10.92 10.18
CA ILE A 310 8.41 10.44 10.07
C ILE A 310 9.12 11.29 9.04
N ALA A 311 10.16 12.01 9.44
CA ALA A 311 10.97 12.83 8.55
C ALA A 311 12.45 12.49 8.72
N TYR A 312 13.21 12.49 7.64
CA TYR A 312 14.64 12.22 7.66
C TYR A 312 15.45 13.49 7.47
N HIS A 313 16.30 13.79 8.43
CA HIS A 313 17.21 14.92 8.35
C HIS A 313 18.54 14.51 7.72
N LYS A 314 18.71 14.80 6.44
CA LYS A 314 19.83 14.29 5.62
C LYS A 314 21.22 14.63 6.19
N LYS A 315 21.46 15.88 6.63
CA LYS A 315 22.75 16.33 7.17
C LYS A 315 23.10 15.67 8.51
N ARG A 316 22.09 15.35 9.33
CA ARG A 316 22.26 14.74 10.65
C ARG A 316 22.25 13.21 10.57
N ASN A 317 21.77 12.64 9.46
CA ASN A 317 21.56 11.21 9.28
C ASN A 317 20.70 10.60 10.41
N THR A 318 19.63 11.31 10.76
CA THR A 318 18.70 10.94 11.85
C THR A 318 17.28 11.07 11.39
N PHE A 319 16.37 10.37 12.06
CA PHE A 319 14.92 10.46 11.84
C PHE A 319 14.28 11.33 12.92
N PHE A 320 13.23 12.04 12.55
CA PHE A 320 12.39 12.81 13.43
C PHE A 320 10.99 12.21 13.46
N ILE A 321 10.54 11.84 14.64
CA ILE A 321 9.31 11.07 14.86
C ILE A 321 8.38 11.85 15.79
N THR A 322 7.12 11.94 15.40
CA THR A 322 6.05 12.49 16.24
C THR A 322 4.75 11.70 16.08
N GLY A 323 3.65 12.22 16.56
CA GLY A 323 2.32 11.65 16.41
C GLY A 323 1.22 12.70 16.39
N LYS A 324 0.01 12.27 16.09
CA LYS A 324 -1.18 13.12 16.08
C LYS A 324 -1.47 13.66 17.47
N ASN A 325 -1.40 14.98 17.62
CA ASN A 325 -1.53 15.69 18.89
C ASN A 325 -0.45 15.35 19.93
N TRP A 326 0.75 15.02 19.49
CA TRP A 326 1.88 14.83 20.39
C TRP A 326 2.54 16.16 20.74
N SER A 327 2.99 16.31 21.99
CA SER A 327 3.68 17.53 22.46
C SER A 327 5.19 17.50 22.19
N LYS A 328 5.73 16.42 21.62
CA LYS A 328 7.15 16.25 21.37
C LYS A 328 7.44 15.74 19.96
N LEU A 329 8.57 16.18 19.43
CA LEU A 329 9.25 15.69 18.25
C LEU A 329 10.56 15.03 18.69
N PHE A 330 10.73 13.74 18.39
CA PHE A 330 11.88 12.96 18.81
C PHE A 330 12.87 12.80 17.66
N GLU A 331 14.10 13.23 17.86
CA GLU A 331 15.20 12.88 16.96
C GLU A 331 15.79 11.54 17.39
N VAL A 332 15.81 10.59 16.47
CA VAL A 332 16.22 9.20 16.74
C VAL A 332 17.17 8.65 15.69
N ILE A 333 17.97 7.66 16.07
CA ILE A 333 18.61 6.71 15.16
C ILE A 333 17.87 5.38 15.24
N ILE A 334 17.70 4.72 14.09
CA ILE A 334 17.11 3.39 13.98
C ILE A 334 18.23 2.37 14.10
N ILE A 335 18.07 1.40 14.99
CA ILE A 335 19.06 0.37 15.27
C ILE A 335 18.44 -1.04 15.19
N PRO A 336 19.19 -2.08 14.79
CA PRO A 336 18.68 -3.44 14.82
C PRO A 336 18.21 -3.84 16.22
N LYS A 337 17.04 -4.48 16.28
CA LYS A 337 16.54 -5.08 17.52
C LYS A 337 17.24 -6.43 17.73
N ARG A 338 17.99 -6.53 18.81
CA ARG A 338 18.69 -7.78 19.19
C ARG A 338 17.74 -8.79 19.81
#